data_df932bc2b685377d4cb48fac6b6180a2
#
_entry.id   df932bc2b685377d4cb48fac6b6180a2
#
_cell.length_a   1.000
_cell.length_b   1.000
_cell.length_c   1.000
_cell.angle_alpha   90.00
_cell.angle_beta   90.00
_cell.angle_gamma   90.00
#
_symmetry.space_group_name_H-M   'P 1'
#
loop_
_entity.id
_entity.type
_entity.pdbx_description
1 polymer ?
#
loop_
_entity_poly.entity_id
_entity_poly.type
_entity_poly.pdbx_seq_one_letter_code
_entity_poly.pdbx_strand_id
1 'polypeptide(L)'
;MNTYRITVAYDGTAYRGWQRQENTELTIQGILERRISEIAGKKTVVSGSGRTDSGVHALGQECSLYLEQEIDMDSFKKQLNALLPEDIRVLDISREKRDFHARKSAVGKCYEYQIDLRDKMEVFHRKYRFHFPHPVDIAAMEKAAEYLMGTHDFSAFTDLKEDKDTVCLLYTSPSPRDRG
;
A
#
# COMPACT_ATOMS: atom_id res chain seq x y z
N MET A 1 9.79 -8.76 23.45
CA MET A 1 8.89 -8.35 22.34
C MET A 1 9.62 -8.62 21.04
N ASN A 2 9.06 -9.45 20.20
CA ASN A 2 9.63 -9.83 18.90
C ASN A 2 9.01 -8.94 17.82
N THR A 3 9.83 -8.46 16.91
CA THR A 3 9.43 -7.57 15.83
C THR A 3 9.48 -8.31 14.51
N TYR A 4 8.42 -8.23 13.75
CA TYR A 4 8.30 -8.86 12.44
C TYR A 4 7.91 -7.82 11.40
N ARG A 5 8.43 -7.99 10.19
CA ARG A 5 7.95 -7.34 8.98
C ARG A 5 6.99 -8.29 8.29
N ILE A 6 5.86 -7.79 7.87
CA ILE A 6 4.91 -8.52 7.03
C ILE A 6 4.67 -7.74 5.75
N THR A 7 4.71 -8.42 4.62
CA THR A 7 4.40 -7.89 3.30
C THR A 7 3.00 -8.31 2.90
N VAL A 8 2.14 -7.34 2.60
CA VAL A 8 0.71 -7.59 2.34
C VAL A 8 0.31 -7.07 0.98
N ALA A 9 -0.32 -7.93 0.18
CA ALA A 9 -1.02 -7.52 -1.04
C ALA A 9 -2.53 -7.45 -0.78
N TYR A 10 -3.22 -6.51 -1.41
CA TYR A 10 -4.68 -6.42 -1.32
C TYR A 10 -5.33 -5.73 -2.52
N ASP A 11 -6.52 -6.22 -2.88
CA ASP A 11 -7.48 -5.50 -3.71
C ASP A 11 -8.31 -4.58 -2.81
N GLY A 12 -8.07 -3.28 -2.91
CA GLY A 12 -8.71 -2.26 -2.07
C GLY A 12 -10.14 -1.93 -2.44
N THR A 13 -10.70 -2.52 -3.52
CA THR A 13 -12.02 -2.15 -4.08
C THR A 13 -13.14 -2.16 -3.05
N ALA A 14 -13.16 -3.15 -2.15
CA ALA A 14 -14.20 -3.32 -1.13
C ALA A 14 -13.92 -2.57 0.18
N TYR A 15 -12.79 -1.87 0.28
CA TYR A 15 -12.31 -1.32 1.54
C TYR A 15 -12.32 0.20 1.58
N ARG A 16 -12.50 0.74 2.79
CA ARG A 16 -12.44 2.17 3.11
C ARG A 16 -11.01 2.66 3.35
N GLY A 17 -10.05 2.07 2.63
CA GLY A 17 -8.62 2.34 2.71
C GLY A 17 -7.89 1.48 3.73
N TRP A 18 -6.64 1.83 3.94
CA TRP A 18 -5.76 1.11 4.87
C TRP A 18 -6.13 1.31 6.33
N GLN A 19 -6.24 2.57 6.76
CA GLN A 19 -6.28 2.95 8.17
C GLN A 19 -7.56 2.49 8.86
N ARG A 20 -7.41 1.81 10.01
CA ARG A 20 -8.54 1.47 10.89
C ARG A 20 -9.33 2.73 11.27
N GLN A 21 -10.65 2.62 11.23
CA GLN A 21 -11.61 3.67 11.54
C GLN A 21 -12.63 3.14 12.55
N GLU A 22 -13.21 4.04 13.35
CA GLU A 22 -14.20 3.65 14.37
C GLU A 22 -15.58 3.33 13.77
N ASN A 23 -15.90 3.96 12.65
CA ASN A 23 -17.21 3.88 12.01
C ASN A 23 -17.33 2.74 10.96
N THR A 24 -16.27 1.96 10.75
CA THR A 24 -16.29 0.84 9.80
C THR A 24 -15.26 -0.23 10.15
N GLU A 25 -15.62 -1.48 9.91
CA GLU A 25 -14.71 -2.62 10.00
C GLU A 25 -14.01 -2.94 8.67
N LEU A 26 -14.46 -2.30 7.57
CA LEU A 26 -13.99 -2.56 6.22
C LEU A 26 -12.70 -1.76 5.91
N THR A 27 -11.65 -1.98 6.70
CA THR A 27 -10.32 -1.41 6.48
C THR A 27 -9.28 -2.52 6.51
N ILE A 28 -8.23 -2.39 5.67
CA ILE A 28 -7.19 -3.42 5.56
C ILE A 28 -6.50 -3.65 6.92
N GLN A 29 -6.10 -2.57 7.59
CA GLN A 29 -5.46 -2.63 8.91
C GLN A 29 -6.38 -3.30 9.96
N GLY A 30 -7.66 -2.94 9.99
CA GLY A 30 -8.61 -3.49 10.96
C GLY A 30 -8.81 -5.00 10.80
N ILE A 31 -8.87 -5.48 9.57
CA ILE A 31 -9.00 -6.91 9.27
C ILE A 31 -7.72 -7.65 9.66
N LEU A 32 -6.54 -7.13 9.28
CA LEU A 32 -5.26 -7.72 9.66
C LEU A 32 -5.12 -7.82 11.19
N GLU A 33 -5.36 -6.72 11.90
CA GLU A 33 -5.27 -6.68 13.37
C GLU A 33 -6.20 -7.68 14.04
N ARG A 34 -7.42 -7.82 13.55
CA ARG A 34 -8.42 -8.78 14.06
C ARG A 34 -7.91 -10.21 13.88
N ARG A 35 -7.51 -10.61 12.67
CA ARG A 35 -7.07 -11.97 12.38
C ARG A 35 -5.76 -12.32 13.06
N ILE A 36 -4.82 -11.40 13.13
CA ILE A 36 -3.58 -11.58 13.88
C ILE A 36 -3.88 -11.74 15.38
N SER A 37 -4.79 -10.94 15.93
CA SER A 37 -5.17 -11.04 17.35
C SER A 37 -5.87 -12.36 17.68
N GLU A 38 -6.65 -12.91 16.76
CA GLU A 38 -7.27 -14.24 16.90
C GLU A 38 -6.20 -15.33 17.02
N ILE A 39 -5.16 -15.31 16.16
CA ILE A 39 -4.07 -16.29 16.19
C ILE A 39 -3.19 -16.10 17.44
N ALA A 40 -2.86 -14.84 17.76
CA ALA A 40 -1.97 -14.51 18.87
C ALA A 40 -2.65 -14.65 20.26
N GLY A 41 -3.98 -14.81 20.30
CA GLY A 41 -4.76 -14.84 21.55
C GLY A 41 -4.76 -13.52 22.33
N LYS A 42 -4.29 -12.44 21.71
CA LYS A 42 -4.10 -11.14 22.34
C LYS A 42 -4.27 -10.02 21.31
N LYS A 43 -4.86 -8.89 21.74
CA LYS A 43 -4.98 -7.69 20.91
C LYS A 43 -3.62 -7.25 20.38
N THR A 44 -3.50 -7.18 19.07
CA THR A 44 -2.26 -6.87 18.36
C THR A 44 -2.50 -5.70 17.41
N VAL A 45 -1.50 -4.84 17.29
CA VAL A 45 -1.52 -3.67 16.39
C VAL A 45 -0.55 -3.87 15.25
N VAL A 46 -0.97 -3.48 14.06
CA VAL A 46 -0.16 -3.49 12.83
C VAL A 46 0.09 -2.06 12.39
N SER A 47 1.33 -1.73 12.05
CA SER A 47 1.70 -0.43 11.52
C SER A 47 2.18 -0.55 10.08
N GLY A 48 1.44 0.02 9.13
CA GLY A 48 1.83 0.05 7.72
C GLY A 48 2.90 1.09 7.42
N SER A 49 3.67 0.87 6.36
CA SER A 49 4.66 1.82 5.83
C SER A 49 4.02 3.09 5.27
N GLY A 50 2.76 3.00 4.83
CA GLY A 50 1.97 4.12 4.34
C GLY A 50 0.49 3.88 4.52
N ARG A 51 -0.30 4.91 4.27
CA ARG A 51 -1.76 4.81 4.16
C ARG A 51 -2.13 4.81 2.69
N THR A 52 -3.12 4.01 2.34
CA THR A 52 -3.79 4.06 1.05
C THR A 52 -5.23 4.48 1.25
N ASP A 53 -5.75 5.26 0.33
CA ASP A 53 -7.13 5.73 0.37
C ASP A 53 -8.13 4.63 -0.01
N SER A 54 -9.42 4.92 0.11
CA SER A 54 -10.50 4.01 -0.25
C SER A 54 -10.35 3.55 -1.70
N GLY A 55 -10.44 2.24 -1.94
CA GLY A 55 -10.35 1.65 -3.26
C GLY A 55 -8.92 1.45 -3.80
N VAL A 56 -7.90 1.97 -3.15
CA VAL A 56 -6.50 1.81 -3.60
C VAL A 56 -5.97 0.43 -3.24
N HIS A 57 -5.29 -0.21 -4.19
CA HIS A 57 -4.69 -1.53 -4.06
C HIS A 57 -3.24 -1.46 -3.59
N ALA A 58 -2.68 -2.60 -3.18
CA ALA A 58 -1.24 -2.73 -2.97
C ALA A 58 -0.76 -4.10 -3.46
N LEU A 59 0.38 -4.10 -4.17
CA LEU A 59 1.07 -5.32 -4.54
C LEU A 59 1.99 -5.84 -3.44
N GLY A 60 2.43 -4.96 -2.51
CA GLY A 60 3.32 -5.31 -1.41
C GLY A 60 3.46 -4.17 -0.41
N GLN A 61 2.49 -3.97 0.46
CA GLN A 61 2.57 -3.01 1.57
C GLN A 61 3.38 -3.61 2.71
N GLU A 62 4.45 -2.94 3.11
CA GLU A 62 5.24 -3.34 4.26
C GLU A 62 4.59 -2.88 5.58
N CYS A 63 4.57 -3.78 6.56
CA CYS A 63 3.98 -3.53 7.86
C CYS A 63 4.89 -4.02 8.99
N SER A 64 4.85 -3.35 10.14
CA SER A 64 5.44 -3.84 11.38
C SER A 64 4.39 -4.58 12.21
N LEU A 65 4.79 -5.72 12.74
CA LEU A 65 4.03 -6.52 13.70
C LEU A 65 4.89 -6.77 14.93
N TYR A 66 4.31 -6.53 16.11
CA TYR A 66 4.99 -6.73 17.40
C TYR A 66 4.28 -7.80 18.21
N LEU A 67 4.98 -8.90 18.52
CA LEU A 67 4.44 -10.01 19.29
C LEU A 67 5.32 -10.27 20.53
N GLU A 68 4.69 -10.67 21.63
CA GLU A 68 5.43 -11.09 22.83
C GLU A 68 6.09 -12.45 22.61
N GLN A 69 5.36 -13.35 21.98
CA GLN A 69 5.82 -14.71 21.68
C GLN A 69 6.61 -14.75 20.39
N GLU A 70 7.54 -15.66 20.32
CA GLU A 70 8.19 -16.03 19.06
C GLU A 70 7.24 -16.92 18.27
N ILE A 71 7.19 -16.70 16.95
CA ILE A 71 6.32 -17.45 16.05
C ILE A 71 7.15 -18.25 15.04
N ASP A 72 6.65 -19.40 14.64
CA ASP A 72 7.02 -20.03 13.39
C ASP A 72 6.38 -19.27 12.24
N MET A 73 7.20 -18.56 11.45
CA MET A 73 6.72 -17.60 10.45
C MET A 73 5.93 -18.26 9.33
N ASP A 74 6.31 -19.47 8.90
CA ASP A 74 5.63 -20.18 7.83
C ASP A 74 4.26 -20.69 8.29
N SER A 75 4.20 -21.26 9.48
CA SER A 75 2.93 -21.71 10.09
C SER A 75 2.01 -20.53 10.33
N PHE A 76 2.53 -19.44 10.89
CA PHE A 76 1.76 -18.22 11.16
C PHE A 76 1.21 -17.60 9.86
N LYS A 77 2.03 -17.51 8.81
CA LYS A 77 1.60 -17.03 7.47
C LYS A 77 0.48 -17.90 6.89
N LYS A 78 0.60 -19.23 6.99
CA LYS A 78 -0.44 -20.16 6.52
C LYS A 78 -1.75 -19.96 7.27
N GLN A 79 -1.70 -19.90 8.62
CA GLN A 79 -2.89 -19.67 9.45
C GLN A 79 -3.53 -18.32 9.16
N LEU A 80 -2.74 -17.26 9.07
CA LEU A 80 -3.24 -15.91 8.80
C LEU A 80 -3.92 -15.84 7.43
N ASN A 81 -3.29 -16.40 6.39
CA ASN A 81 -3.87 -16.44 5.05
C ASN A 81 -5.12 -17.34 4.93
N ALA A 82 -5.30 -18.30 5.82
CA ALA A 82 -6.52 -19.10 5.88
C ALA A 82 -7.71 -18.36 6.53
N LEU A 83 -7.42 -17.34 7.36
CA LEU A 83 -8.43 -16.51 8.03
C LEU A 83 -8.74 -15.20 7.27
N LEU A 84 -7.83 -14.76 6.42
CA LEU A 84 -7.99 -13.55 5.63
C LEU A 84 -8.99 -13.77 4.48
N PRO A 85 -9.75 -12.73 4.08
CA PRO A 85 -10.54 -12.79 2.88
C PRO A 85 -9.64 -12.90 1.63
N GLU A 86 -10.22 -13.36 0.51
CA GLU A 86 -9.47 -13.67 -0.72
C GLU A 86 -8.76 -12.46 -1.33
N ASP A 87 -9.24 -11.27 -1.04
CA ASP A 87 -8.73 -9.99 -1.54
C ASP A 87 -7.63 -9.36 -0.65
N ILE A 88 -7.21 -10.05 0.43
CA ILE A 88 -6.06 -9.68 1.27
C ILE A 88 -5.13 -10.89 1.44
N ARG A 89 -3.84 -10.71 1.15
CA ARG A 89 -2.86 -11.79 1.21
C ARG A 89 -1.57 -11.35 1.88
N VAL A 90 -1.11 -12.08 2.88
CA VAL A 90 0.24 -11.96 3.40
C VAL A 90 1.19 -12.75 2.48
N LEU A 91 2.11 -12.04 1.85
CA LEU A 91 3.08 -12.59 0.90
C LEU A 91 4.30 -13.14 1.62
N ASP A 92 4.79 -12.38 2.60
CA ASP A 92 5.99 -12.72 3.35
C ASP A 92 5.90 -12.27 4.80
N ILE A 93 6.64 -12.98 5.67
CA ILE A 93 6.88 -12.61 7.06
C ILE A 93 8.37 -12.83 7.34
N SER A 94 9.04 -11.82 7.86
CA SER A 94 10.44 -11.91 8.28
C SER A 94 10.64 -11.33 9.67
N ARG A 95 11.62 -11.88 10.41
CA ARG A 95 12.03 -11.33 11.70
C ARG A 95 12.90 -10.11 11.49
N GLU A 96 12.65 -9.07 12.26
CA GLU A 96 13.34 -7.80 12.16
C GLU A 96 14.00 -7.39 13.49
N LYS A 97 14.86 -6.39 13.41
CA LYS A 97 15.44 -5.75 14.60
C LYS A 97 14.34 -5.12 15.45
N ARG A 98 14.59 -5.02 16.75
CA ARG A 98 13.60 -4.53 17.73
C ARG A 98 13.12 -3.09 17.46
N ASP A 99 13.93 -2.28 16.84
CA ASP A 99 13.68 -0.88 16.50
C ASP A 99 13.05 -0.68 15.12
N PHE A 100 12.84 -1.77 14.37
CA PHE A 100 12.20 -1.70 13.06
C PHE A 100 10.76 -1.17 13.17
N HIS A 101 10.46 -0.19 12.33
CA HIS A 101 9.12 0.37 12.17
C HIS A 101 8.86 0.66 10.70
N ALA A 102 7.92 -0.05 10.08
CA ALA A 102 7.69 -0.02 8.64
C ALA A 102 7.61 1.39 8.05
N ARG A 103 6.97 2.34 8.74
CA ARG A 103 6.87 3.73 8.27
C ARG A 103 8.17 4.52 8.40
N LYS A 104 8.91 4.33 9.51
CA LYS A 104 10.12 5.10 9.78
C LYS A 104 11.34 4.53 9.06
N SER A 105 11.34 3.20 8.87
CA SER A 105 12.42 2.46 8.19
C SER A 105 12.22 2.40 6.67
N ALA A 106 11.11 2.92 6.15
CA ALA A 106 10.86 2.95 4.71
C ALA A 106 11.85 3.91 4.02
N VAL A 107 12.54 3.40 3.01
CA VAL A 107 13.47 4.17 2.17
C VAL A 107 12.82 4.76 0.92
N GLY A 108 11.65 4.25 0.53
CA GLY A 108 10.89 4.73 -0.61
C GLY A 108 9.54 4.05 -0.74
N LYS A 109 8.71 4.58 -1.62
CA LYS A 109 7.40 4.03 -2.00
C LYS A 109 7.22 4.19 -3.49
N CYS A 110 6.62 3.18 -4.12
CA CYS A 110 6.26 3.23 -5.52
C CYS A 110 4.74 3.27 -5.65
N TYR A 111 4.24 4.21 -6.42
CA TYR A 111 2.83 4.31 -6.80
C TYR A 111 2.71 4.17 -8.31
N GLU A 112 1.77 3.35 -8.75
CA GLU A 112 1.49 3.10 -10.15
C GLU A 112 0.04 3.47 -10.44
N TYR A 113 -0.17 4.34 -11.44
CA TYR A 113 -1.47 4.68 -11.97
C TYR A 113 -1.64 4.00 -13.32
N GLN A 114 -2.58 3.07 -13.42
CA GLN A 114 -2.90 2.39 -14.67
C GLN A 114 -4.04 3.12 -15.36
N ILE A 115 -3.78 3.62 -16.57
CA ILE A 115 -4.74 4.39 -17.36
C ILE A 115 -5.09 3.59 -18.61
N ASP A 116 -6.39 3.43 -18.88
CA ASP A 116 -6.90 2.81 -20.09
C ASP A 116 -7.39 3.91 -21.06
N LEU A 117 -6.68 4.07 -22.17
CA LEU A 117 -6.94 5.11 -23.20
C LEU A 117 -7.83 4.62 -24.34
N ARG A 118 -8.34 3.39 -24.27
CA ARG A 118 -9.18 2.84 -25.33
C ARG A 118 -10.57 3.49 -25.32
N ASP A 119 -11.21 3.55 -26.49
CA ASP A 119 -12.59 4.09 -26.63
C ASP A 119 -13.59 3.37 -25.73
N LYS A 120 -13.43 2.05 -25.59
CA LYS A 120 -14.30 1.21 -24.77
C LYS A 120 -13.52 0.66 -23.57
N MET A 121 -14.07 0.87 -22.39
CA MET A 121 -13.52 0.36 -21.14
C MET A 121 -13.45 -1.17 -21.17
N GLU A 122 -12.34 -1.72 -20.72
CA GLU A 122 -12.16 -3.15 -20.52
C GLU A 122 -12.83 -3.63 -19.23
N VAL A 123 -13.84 -4.51 -19.37
CA VAL A 123 -14.68 -4.94 -18.25
C VAL A 123 -13.88 -5.65 -17.15
N PHE A 124 -12.90 -6.50 -17.51
CA PHE A 124 -12.16 -7.31 -16.54
C PHE A 124 -11.12 -6.49 -15.76
N HIS A 125 -10.61 -5.40 -16.32
CA HIS A 125 -9.62 -4.54 -15.65
C HIS A 125 -10.20 -3.24 -15.10
N ARG A 126 -11.52 -3.02 -15.21
CA ARG A 126 -12.19 -1.76 -14.80
C ARG A 126 -11.98 -1.36 -13.34
N LYS A 127 -11.62 -2.30 -12.46
CA LYS A 127 -11.33 -2.04 -11.06
C LYS A 127 -9.91 -1.56 -10.81
N TYR A 128 -9.00 -1.81 -11.76
CA TYR A 128 -7.57 -1.61 -11.60
C TYR A 128 -7.02 -0.53 -12.53
N ARG A 129 -7.82 -0.09 -13.52
CA ARG A 129 -7.42 0.91 -14.51
C ARG A 129 -8.43 2.05 -14.55
N PHE A 130 -7.91 3.27 -14.55
CA PHE A 130 -8.73 4.46 -14.78
C PHE A 130 -8.99 4.60 -16.28
N HIS A 131 -10.25 4.50 -16.69
CA HIS A 131 -10.64 4.67 -18.08
C HIS A 131 -10.69 6.15 -18.44
N PHE A 132 -9.85 6.55 -19.38
CA PHE A 132 -9.73 7.92 -19.86
C PHE A 132 -9.73 7.94 -21.40
N PRO A 133 -10.91 7.88 -22.05
CA PRO A 133 -11.04 7.74 -23.51
C PRO A 133 -10.85 9.07 -24.24
N HIS A 134 -9.79 9.77 -23.94
CA HIS A 134 -9.44 11.03 -24.59
C HIS A 134 -8.00 10.97 -25.12
N PRO A 135 -7.70 11.72 -26.21
CA PRO A 135 -6.34 11.81 -26.70
C PRO A 135 -5.40 12.32 -25.60
N VAL A 136 -4.25 11.68 -25.47
CA VAL A 136 -3.21 12.06 -24.51
C VAL A 136 -1.90 12.23 -25.28
N ASP A 137 -1.22 13.32 -25.05
CA ASP A 137 0.14 13.53 -25.55
C ASP A 137 1.14 12.93 -24.54
N ILE A 138 1.56 11.70 -24.78
CA ILE A 138 2.49 10.98 -23.93
C ILE A 138 3.85 11.71 -23.86
N ALA A 139 4.33 12.29 -24.97
CA ALA A 139 5.61 13.01 -24.98
C ALA A 139 5.55 14.27 -24.10
N ALA A 140 4.42 14.99 -24.14
CA ALA A 140 4.20 16.12 -23.25
C ALA A 140 4.11 15.70 -21.78
N MET A 141 3.49 14.56 -21.48
CA MET A 141 3.44 14.01 -20.12
C MET A 141 4.83 13.60 -19.62
N GLU A 142 5.62 12.92 -20.44
CA GLU A 142 7.00 12.54 -20.09
C GLU A 142 7.85 13.79 -19.78
N LYS A 143 7.77 14.81 -20.64
CA LYS A 143 8.46 16.08 -20.42
C LYS A 143 7.98 16.80 -19.15
N ALA A 144 6.67 16.76 -18.85
CA ALA A 144 6.14 17.33 -17.62
C ALA A 144 6.62 16.57 -16.38
N ALA A 145 6.73 15.24 -16.47
CA ALA A 145 7.26 14.41 -15.37
C ALA A 145 8.72 14.75 -15.03
N GLU A 146 9.53 15.14 -16.02
CA GLU A 146 10.92 15.56 -15.77
C GLU A 146 11.03 16.76 -14.82
N TYR A 147 10.06 17.68 -14.83
CA TYR A 147 10.02 18.82 -13.90
C TYR A 147 9.72 18.43 -12.46
N LEU A 148 9.11 17.26 -12.24
CA LEU A 148 8.77 16.74 -10.92
C LEU A 148 9.88 15.87 -10.34
N MET A 149 10.88 15.48 -11.17
CA MET A 149 12.02 14.67 -10.69
C MET A 149 12.92 15.46 -9.77
N GLY A 150 13.50 14.75 -8.81
CA GLY A 150 14.41 15.34 -7.83
C GLY A 150 13.70 15.75 -6.55
N THR A 151 14.36 16.59 -5.78
CA THR A 151 13.86 17.05 -4.48
C THR A 151 13.15 18.39 -4.64
N HIS A 152 11.87 18.40 -4.40
CA HIS A 152 11.03 19.60 -4.52
C HIS A 152 10.11 19.73 -3.31
N ASP A 153 9.67 20.94 -3.05
CA ASP A 153 8.56 21.22 -2.15
C ASP A 153 7.23 21.06 -2.90
N PHE A 154 6.46 20.06 -2.50
CA PHE A 154 5.15 19.73 -3.06
C PHE A 154 3.98 20.35 -2.28
N SER A 155 4.20 21.42 -1.52
CA SER A 155 3.14 22.10 -0.74
C SER A 155 1.94 22.51 -1.59
N ALA A 156 2.16 22.92 -2.85
CA ALA A 156 1.09 23.25 -3.80
C ALA A 156 0.24 22.07 -4.27
N PHE A 157 0.67 20.83 -3.99
CA PHE A 157 -0.01 19.58 -4.39
C PHE A 157 -0.67 18.85 -3.21
N THR A 158 -0.75 19.47 -2.04
CA THR A 158 -1.30 18.86 -0.84
C THR A 158 -2.25 19.79 -0.09
N ASP A 159 -3.27 19.20 0.54
CA ASP A 159 -4.18 19.88 1.48
C ASP A 159 -3.64 19.83 2.92
N LEU A 160 -2.38 19.44 3.12
CA LEU A 160 -1.77 19.41 4.45
C LEU A 160 -1.68 20.82 5.01
N LYS A 161 -2.15 20.98 6.27
CA LYS A 161 -1.99 22.24 7.02
C LYS A 161 -0.50 22.51 7.26
N GLU A 162 -0.18 23.80 7.36
CA GLU A 162 1.13 24.32 7.78
C GLU A 162 1.72 23.50 8.92
N ASP A 163 3.03 23.26 8.95
CA ASP A 163 3.83 22.44 9.89
C ASP A 163 4.11 20.97 9.48
N LYS A 164 3.82 20.53 8.25
CA LYS A 164 4.29 19.25 7.78
C LYS A 164 5.33 19.42 6.69
N ASP A 165 6.38 18.60 6.77
CA ASP A 165 7.39 18.52 5.73
C ASP A 165 6.74 18.06 4.41
N THR A 166 6.74 18.96 3.44
CA THR A 166 6.21 18.75 2.08
C THR A 166 7.33 18.52 1.06
N VAL A 167 8.58 18.57 1.52
CA VAL A 167 9.74 18.28 0.67
C VAL A 167 9.83 16.77 0.42
N CYS A 168 9.83 16.40 -0.84
CA CYS A 168 9.88 15.00 -1.24
C CYS A 168 10.86 14.80 -2.41
N LEU A 169 11.53 13.67 -2.42
CA LEU A 169 12.36 13.23 -3.52
C LEU A 169 11.57 12.29 -4.41
N LEU A 170 11.30 12.70 -5.65
CA LEU A 170 10.67 11.87 -6.66
C LEU A 170 11.72 11.28 -7.61
N TYR A 171 11.59 9.98 -7.86
CA TYR A 171 12.28 9.29 -8.93
C TYR A 171 11.27 9.01 -10.03
N THR A 172 11.63 9.16 -11.30
CA THR A 172 10.78 8.64 -12.36
C THR A 172 10.85 7.13 -12.36
N SER A 173 9.70 6.55 -12.55
CA SER A 173 9.61 5.20 -13.04
C SER A 173 9.69 5.20 -14.56
N PRO A 174 10.36 4.25 -15.20
CA PRO A 174 10.29 4.10 -16.64
C PRO A 174 8.82 3.99 -17.07
N SER A 175 8.47 4.73 -18.13
CA SER A 175 7.14 4.63 -18.73
C SER A 175 6.86 3.20 -19.16
N PRO A 176 5.67 2.65 -18.90
CA PRO A 176 5.31 1.26 -19.20
C PRO A 176 5.04 1.03 -20.69
N ARG A 177 5.85 1.59 -21.60
CA ARG A 177 5.70 1.34 -23.03
C ARG A 177 5.86 -0.12 -23.44
N ASP A 178 6.42 -0.96 -22.56
CA ASP A 178 6.96 -2.26 -22.98
C ASP A 178 6.32 -3.46 -22.26
N ARG A 179 5.14 -3.32 -21.72
CA ARG A 179 4.37 -4.49 -21.28
C ARG A 179 3.18 -4.70 -22.21
N GLY A 180 3.54 -5.02 -23.44
CA GLY A 180 2.60 -5.52 -24.43
C GLY A 180 1.95 -6.83 -24.05
#